data_e4c2fa8cfb71337d8355ceec913aa897
#
_entry.id   e4c2fa8cfb71337d8355ceec913aa897
#
_cell.length_a   1.000
_cell.length_b   1.000
_cell.length_c   1.000
_cell.angle_alpha   90.00
_cell.angle_beta   90.00
_cell.angle_gamma   90.00
#
_symmetry.space_group_name_H-M   'P 1'
#
loop_
_entity.id
_entity.type
_entity.pdbx_description
1 polymer ?
#
loop_
_entity_poly.entity_id
_entity_poly.type
_entity_poly.pdbx_seq_one_letter_code
_entity_poly.pdbx_strand_id
1 'polypeptide(L)'
;WKARPGQKGRQPGLPKAGRSFPVMYRDNTFIRAGRNSVKLKVRIRNTWDWVDVELDKHDVDYIALHCAARNELSPALRKRGKKWYLDFSFEEKVILKKVSLDTQLVLGVDLGINNACVCSVMDSKGTIIGRRFKKLPVEQDSLERALRRIRKAQSNGAKRTPRLWARANGVNQDIAVKTANFIAGVANEFKVDVIVMEHLDLAGRKRGSKRQRLHHWRAKSVQKMVEHKAHRCGIRIRRVC
;
A
#
# COMPACT_ATOMS: atom_id res chain seq x y z
N TRP A 1 -18.41 -4.65 26.31
CA TRP A 1 -18.47 -5.64 25.21
C TRP A 1 -19.49 -6.70 25.60
N LYS A 2 -20.70 -6.63 25.02
CA LYS A 2 -21.72 -7.67 25.22
C LYS A 2 -21.57 -8.72 24.13
N ALA A 3 -21.35 -9.97 24.52
CA ALA A 3 -21.35 -11.10 23.59
C ALA A 3 -22.69 -11.20 22.84
N ARG A 4 -22.68 -11.47 21.56
CA ARG A 4 -23.91 -11.74 20.80
C ARG A 4 -24.56 -13.03 21.32
N PRO A 5 -25.89 -13.06 21.53
CA PRO A 5 -26.58 -14.28 21.97
C PRO A 5 -26.32 -15.41 20.94
N GLY A 6 -25.91 -16.59 21.44
CA GLY A 6 -25.72 -17.79 20.62
C GLY A 6 -24.27 -18.18 20.30
N GLN A 7 -23.28 -17.34 20.55
CA GLN A 7 -21.88 -17.78 20.51
C GLN A 7 -21.42 -18.23 21.91
N LYS A 8 -21.10 -19.53 22.08
CA LYS A 8 -20.30 -20.01 23.22
C LYS A 8 -18.93 -19.33 23.12
N GLY A 9 -18.86 -18.09 23.59
CA GLY A 9 -17.73 -17.22 23.41
C GLY A 9 -16.61 -17.62 24.36
N ARG A 10 -15.47 -18.00 23.81
CA ARG A 10 -14.19 -17.74 24.47
C ARG A 10 -14.17 -16.26 24.83
N GLN A 11 -14.00 -15.92 26.10
CA GLN A 11 -13.73 -14.53 26.48
C GLN A 11 -12.64 -13.98 25.57
N PRO A 12 -12.85 -12.82 24.92
CA PRO A 12 -11.79 -12.21 24.15
C PRO A 12 -10.60 -12.03 25.09
N GLY A 13 -9.48 -12.64 24.75
CA GLY A 13 -8.25 -12.44 25.50
C GLY A 13 -7.94 -10.95 25.56
N LEU A 14 -7.31 -10.51 26.64
CA LEU A 14 -6.79 -9.14 26.73
C LEU A 14 -6.09 -8.76 25.42
N PRO A 15 -6.30 -7.54 24.90
CA PRO A 15 -5.60 -7.08 23.71
C PRO A 15 -4.10 -7.31 23.92
N LYS A 16 -3.55 -8.25 23.20
CA LYS A 16 -2.10 -8.43 23.20
C LYS A 16 -1.55 -7.16 22.58
N ALA A 17 -0.69 -6.46 23.33
CA ALA A 17 0.11 -5.38 22.77
C ALA A 17 0.79 -5.97 21.52
N GLY A 18 0.29 -5.61 20.35
CA GLY A 18 0.82 -6.10 19.10
C GLY A 18 2.29 -5.66 18.99
N ARG A 19 3.05 -6.24 18.07
CA ARG A 19 4.38 -5.74 17.71
C ARG A 19 4.28 -4.38 16.95
N SER A 20 3.27 -3.58 17.24
CA SER A 20 3.12 -2.24 16.70
C SER A 20 4.06 -1.32 17.48
N PHE A 21 4.94 -0.71 16.75
CA PHE A 21 5.88 0.24 17.30
C PHE A 21 5.15 1.55 17.59
N PRO A 22 5.40 2.19 18.74
CA PRO A 22 4.68 3.39 19.14
C PRO A 22 5.01 4.55 18.21
N VAL A 23 4.02 5.41 18.05
CA VAL A 23 4.23 6.75 17.51
C VAL A 23 5.03 7.54 18.55
N MET A 24 6.08 8.21 18.09
CA MET A 24 6.93 9.07 18.94
C MET A 24 6.35 10.48 18.92
N TYR A 25 5.58 10.84 19.94
CA TYR A 25 4.91 12.14 20.02
C TYR A 25 5.93 13.28 20.15
N ARG A 26 5.74 14.34 19.35
CA ARG A 26 6.56 15.56 19.41
C ARG A 26 6.54 16.14 20.83
N ASP A 27 7.68 16.72 21.22
CA ASP A 27 7.91 17.38 22.50
C ASP A 27 7.73 16.50 23.74
N ASN A 28 7.25 15.27 23.56
CA ASN A 28 7.06 14.31 24.64
C ASN A 28 8.05 13.12 24.55
N THR A 29 8.12 12.49 23.37
CA THR A 29 9.00 11.32 23.14
C THR A 29 9.90 11.49 21.92
N PHE A 30 9.74 12.58 21.16
CA PHE A 30 10.53 12.93 20.00
C PHE A 30 10.77 14.43 19.96
N ILE A 31 12.02 14.82 19.78
CA ILE A 31 12.45 16.21 19.56
C ILE A 31 13.37 16.22 18.36
N ARG A 32 13.12 17.12 17.39
CA ARG A 32 14.05 17.35 16.30
C ARG A 32 15.12 18.34 16.79
N ALA A 33 16.32 17.87 17.02
CA ALA A 33 17.45 18.67 17.55
C ALA A 33 18.19 19.43 16.44
N GLY A 34 18.14 18.93 15.19
CA GLY A 34 18.78 19.53 14.04
C GLY A 34 18.29 18.93 12.73
N ARG A 35 18.96 19.26 11.62
CA ARG A 35 18.59 18.70 10.30
C ARG A 35 18.70 17.18 10.29
N ASN A 36 19.83 16.63 10.77
CA ASN A 36 20.12 15.20 10.77
C ASN A 36 20.06 14.59 12.16
N SER A 37 19.73 15.34 13.21
CA SER A 37 19.74 14.86 14.59
C SER A 37 18.37 14.97 15.24
N VAL A 38 18.02 13.94 16.01
CA VAL A 38 16.79 13.86 16.78
C VAL A 38 17.06 13.33 18.17
N LYS A 39 16.23 13.70 19.13
CA LYS A 39 16.21 13.10 20.46
C LYS A 39 14.99 12.20 20.60
N LEU A 40 15.20 10.98 21.03
CA LEU A 40 14.15 9.99 21.28
C LEU A 40 14.10 9.67 22.77
N LYS A 41 12.92 9.77 23.38
CA LYS A 41 12.71 9.33 24.74
C LYS A 41 12.40 7.84 24.74
N VAL A 42 13.29 7.05 25.26
CA VAL A 42 13.19 5.58 25.28
C VAL A 42 13.43 5.04 26.68
N ARG A 43 12.90 3.85 26.95
CA ARG A 43 13.09 3.19 28.24
C ARG A 43 14.40 2.40 28.23
N ILE A 44 15.35 2.84 29.03
CA ILE A 44 16.67 2.19 29.22
C ILE A 44 16.77 1.76 30.68
N ARG A 45 17.08 0.49 30.94
CA ARG A 45 17.27 -0.07 32.30
C ARG A 45 16.18 0.37 33.31
N ASN A 46 14.91 0.31 32.89
CA ASN A 46 13.73 0.70 33.67
C ASN A 46 13.50 2.21 33.89
N THR A 47 14.32 3.09 33.38
CA THR A 47 14.14 4.55 33.40
C THR A 47 13.85 5.08 32.02
N TRP A 48 13.10 6.19 31.94
CA TRP A 48 12.88 6.91 30.68
C TRP A 48 13.98 7.95 30.51
N ASP A 49 14.73 7.85 29.40
CA ASP A 49 15.83 8.76 29.12
C ASP A 49 15.82 9.20 27.66
N TRP A 50 16.45 10.36 27.42
CA TRP A 50 16.62 10.92 26.08
C TRP A 50 17.90 10.39 25.44
N VAL A 51 17.78 9.88 24.22
CA VAL A 51 18.90 9.41 23.41
C VAL A 51 19.02 10.28 22.19
N ASP A 52 20.21 10.82 21.94
CA ASP A 52 20.54 11.50 20.71
C ASP A 52 20.78 10.47 19.59
N VAL A 53 20.11 10.68 18.46
CA VAL A 53 20.17 9.80 17.30
C VAL A 53 20.48 10.61 16.06
N GLU A 54 21.51 10.21 15.33
CA GLU A 54 21.80 10.74 14.01
C GLU A 54 21.02 9.96 12.95
N LEU A 55 20.35 10.69 12.06
CA LEU A 55 19.64 10.16 10.91
C LEU A 55 20.57 10.07 9.71
N ASP A 56 20.36 9.09 8.85
CA ASP A 56 21.10 8.95 7.61
C ASP A 56 20.91 10.20 6.73
N LYS A 57 22.03 10.79 6.30
CA LYS A 57 22.02 12.03 5.51
C LYS A 57 21.23 11.86 4.21
N HIS A 58 21.39 10.73 3.53
CA HIS A 58 20.70 10.47 2.27
C HIS A 58 19.16 10.46 2.46
N ASP A 59 18.69 9.81 3.54
CA ASP A 59 17.25 9.76 3.85
C ASP A 59 16.71 11.15 4.20
N VAL A 60 17.48 11.96 4.95
CA VAL A 60 17.09 13.33 5.29
C VAL A 60 17.06 14.24 4.06
N ASP A 61 18.04 14.12 3.17
CA ASP A 61 18.09 14.89 1.92
C ASP A 61 16.92 14.49 0.99
N TYR A 62 16.58 13.20 0.94
CA TYR A 62 15.39 12.71 0.23
C TYR A 62 14.09 13.32 0.77
N ILE A 63 13.93 13.36 2.10
CA ILE A 63 12.77 13.98 2.76
C ILE A 63 12.71 15.48 2.43
N ALA A 64 13.83 16.19 2.53
CA ALA A 64 13.89 17.61 2.23
C ALA A 64 13.51 17.91 0.77
N LEU A 65 13.97 17.07 -0.18
CA LEU A 65 13.65 17.24 -1.60
C LEU A 65 12.18 16.95 -1.93
N HIS A 66 11.61 15.90 -1.34
CA HIS A 66 10.31 15.37 -1.76
C HIS A 66 9.14 15.74 -0.84
N CYS A 67 9.42 16.21 0.39
CA CYS A 67 8.40 16.46 1.40
C CYS A 67 8.43 17.88 1.99
N ALA A 68 9.27 18.79 1.50
CA ALA A 68 9.48 20.13 2.06
C ALA A 68 8.18 20.95 2.22
N ALA A 69 7.25 20.81 1.28
CA ALA A 69 5.97 21.54 1.28
C ALA A 69 4.86 20.87 2.09
N ARG A 70 5.17 19.80 2.84
CA ARG A 70 4.18 19.00 3.57
C ARG A 70 4.35 19.14 5.07
N ASN A 71 3.23 18.96 5.78
CA ASN A 71 3.25 18.94 7.24
C ASN A 71 3.82 17.60 7.74
N GLU A 72 4.94 17.64 8.46
CA GLU A 72 5.55 16.47 9.08
C GLU A 72 4.78 16.09 10.34
N LEU A 73 4.26 14.87 10.38
CA LEU A 73 3.57 14.30 11.55
C LEU A 73 4.58 13.64 12.51
N SER A 74 4.09 13.27 13.68
CA SER A 74 4.89 12.52 14.66
C SER A 74 5.40 11.21 14.07
N PRO A 75 6.71 10.93 14.13
CA PRO A 75 7.29 9.73 13.55
C PRO A 75 6.96 8.48 14.34
N ALA A 76 7.06 7.32 13.72
CA ALA A 76 6.90 6.02 14.37
C ALA A 76 8.23 5.27 14.39
N LEU A 77 8.65 4.81 15.57
CA LEU A 77 9.84 3.98 15.72
C LEU A 77 9.53 2.55 15.30
N ARG A 78 10.31 1.98 14.39
CA ARG A 78 10.07 0.65 13.83
C ARG A 78 11.35 -0.18 13.76
N LYS A 79 11.25 -1.45 14.14
CA LYS A 79 12.34 -2.41 14.01
C LYS A 79 12.15 -3.30 12.79
N ARG A 80 13.17 -3.38 11.93
CA ARG A 80 13.21 -4.31 10.79
C ARG A 80 14.49 -5.14 10.86
N GLY A 81 14.36 -6.42 11.16
CA GLY A 81 15.52 -7.28 11.44
C GLY A 81 16.28 -6.81 12.67
N LYS A 82 17.57 -6.51 12.48
CA LYS A 82 18.47 -5.99 13.55
C LYS A 82 18.52 -4.45 13.61
N LYS A 83 17.99 -3.75 12.59
CA LYS A 83 18.05 -2.27 12.48
C LYS A 83 16.76 -1.62 12.96
N TRP A 84 16.91 -0.42 13.51
CA TRP A 84 15.81 0.47 13.86
C TRP A 84 15.66 1.55 12.81
N TYR A 85 14.42 1.94 12.56
CA TYR A 85 14.05 2.98 11.61
C TYR A 85 13.06 3.92 12.28
N LEU A 86 13.17 5.18 11.92
CA LEU A 86 12.21 6.20 12.29
C LEU A 86 11.41 6.54 11.02
N ASP A 87 10.16 6.08 10.98
CA ASP A 87 9.27 6.29 9.83
C ASP A 87 8.57 7.65 10.00
N PHE A 88 8.92 8.64 9.18
CA PHE A 88 8.25 9.93 9.14
C PHE A 88 7.05 9.88 8.22
N SER A 89 5.90 10.36 8.72
CA SER A 89 4.68 10.52 7.93
C SER A 89 4.47 12.00 7.62
N PHE A 90 3.97 12.28 6.42
CA PHE A 90 3.71 13.65 5.96
C PHE A 90 2.25 13.78 5.54
N GLU A 91 1.63 14.88 5.93
CA GLU A 91 0.27 15.23 5.56
C GLU A 91 0.29 16.33 4.49
N GLU A 92 -0.55 16.18 3.49
CA GLU A 92 -0.75 17.17 2.43
C GLU A 92 -2.26 17.33 2.20
N LYS A 93 -2.74 18.59 2.21
CA LYS A 93 -4.13 18.90 1.86
C LYS A 93 -4.23 19.06 0.36
N VAL A 94 -4.97 18.19 -0.29
CA VAL A 94 -5.19 18.26 -1.73
C VAL A 94 -6.66 18.53 -2.01
N ILE A 95 -6.92 19.51 -2.87
CA ILE A 95 -8.27 19.81 -3.34
C ILE A 95 -8.57 18.93 -4.56
N LEU A 96 -9.60 18.09 -4.44
CA LEU A 96 -10.04 17.26 -5.56
C LEU A 96 -10.76 18.13 -6.60
N LYS A 97 -10.46 17.92 -7.87
CA LYS A 97 -11.08 18.63 -8.98
C LYS A 97 -12.61 18.49 -8.95
N LYS A 98 -13.32 19.62 -9.11
CA LYS A 98 -14.77 19.66 -9.33
C LYS A 98 -14.99 20.01 -10.78
N VAL A 99 -15.23 19.03 -11.62
CA VAL A 99 -15.50 19.21 -13.04
C VAL A 99 -16.96 18.83 -13.33
N SER A 100 -17.62 19.60 -14.22
CA SER A 100 -18.96 19.32 -14.68
C SER A 100 -19.00 17.96 -15.40
N LEU A 101 -20.11 17.24 -15.29
CA LEU A 101 -20.30 15.95 -15.97
C LEU A 101 -20.16 16.08 -17.49
N ASP A 102 -20.57 17.21 -18.06
CA ASP A 102 -20.57 17.46 -19.51
C ASP A 102 -19.16 17.64 -20.12
N THR A 103 -18.18 17.91 -19.29
CA THR A 103 -16.77 18.12 -19.74
C THR A 103 -15.79 17.15 -19.10
N GLN A 104 -16.29 16.20 -18.31
CA GLN A 104 -15.46 15.30 -17.51
C GLN A 104 -14.78 14.24 -18.36
N LEU A 105 -13.48 14.05 -18.15
CA LEU A 105 -12.72 12.93 -18.67
C LEU A 105 -12.64 11.82 -17.62
N VAL A 106 -13.04 10.63 -18.01
CA VAL A 106 -13.13 9.45 -17.14
C VAL A 106 -12.15 8.38 -17.58
N LEU A 107 -11.36 7.86 -16.64
CA LEU A 107 -10.53 6.68 -16.84
C LEU A 107 -11.21 5.46 -16.25
N GLY A 108 -11.75 4.58 -17.07
CA GLY A 108 -12.20 3.24 -16.69
C GLY A 108 -11.01 2.29 -16.56
N VAL A 109 -10.91 1.60 -15.43
CA VAL A 109 -9.82 0.66 -15.14
C VAL A 109 -10.40 -0.71 -14.80
N ASP A 110 -10.05 -1.70 -15.62
CA ASP A 110 -10.28 -3.12 -15.35
C ASP A 110 -8.98 -3.77 -14.88
N LEU A 111 -9.02 -4.42 -13.71
CA LEU A 111 -7.89 -5.13 -13.11
C LEU A 111 -8.02 -6.63 -13.39
N GLY A 112 -7.07 -7.20 -14.11
CA GLY A 112 -7.07 -8.60 -14.47
C GLY A 112 -5.94 -9.43 -13.86
N ILE A 113 -6.08 -10.74 -13.98
CA ILE A 113 -5.06 -11.71 -13.55
C ILE A 113 -4.03 -11.94 -14.65
N ASN A 114 -4.44 -11.90 -15.91
CA ASN A 114 -3.59 -12.15 -17.07
C ASN A 114 -2.98 -10.84 -17.59
N ASN A 115 -3.80 -9.83 -17.80
CA ASN A 115 -3.35 -8.45 -17.97
C ASN A 115 -3.40 -7.78 -16.61
N ALA A 116 -2.33 -7.10 -16.22
CA ALA A 116 -2.29 -6.42 -14.92
C ALA A 116 -3.41 -5.37 -14.81
N CYS A 117 -3.64 -4.62 -15.89
CA CYS A 117 -4.81 -3.76 -16.06
C CYS A 117 -5.07 -3.40 -17.52
N VAL A 118 -6.30 -3.00 -17.79
CA VAL A 118 -6.75 -2.31 -19.00
C VAL A 118 -7.29 -0.95 -18.57
N CYS A 119 -6.81 0.10 -19.24
CA CYS A 119 -7.19 1.48 -19.00
C CYS A 119 -7.90 2.02 -20.25
N SER A 120 -9.12 2.54 -20.11
CA SER A 120 -9.89 3.16 -21.21
C SER A 120 -10.29 4.57 -20.79
N VAL A 121 -9.85 5.56 -21.54
CA VAL A 121 -10.21 6.97 -21.31
C VAL A 121 -11.42 7.32 -22.17
N MET A 122 -12.45 7.87 -21.54
CA MET A 122 -13.70 8.27 -22.18
C MET A 122 -13.99 9.74 -21.92
N ASP A 123 -14.59 10.39 -22.90
CA ASP A 123 -15.18 11.71 -22.74
C ASP A 123 -16.59 11.64 -22.11
N SER A 124 -17.21 12.80 -21.88
CA SER A 124 -18.54 12.92 -21.31
C SER A 124 -19.66 12.34 -22.20
N LYS A 125 -19.41 12.17 -23.50
CA LYS A 125 -20.33 11.56 -24.46
C LYS A 125 -20.21 10.04 -24.52
N GLY A 126 -19.27 9.44 -23.78
CA GLY A 126 -18.99 8.03 -23.79
C GLY A 126 -18.05 7.57 -24.90
N THR A 127 -17.47 8.50 -25.67
CA THR A 127 -16.49 8.18 -26.70
C THR A 127 -15.17 7.79 -26.11
N ILE A 128 -14.61 6.66 -26.52
CA ILE A 128 -13.28 6.21 -26.07
C ILE A 128 -12.22 6.95 -26.86
N ILE A 129 -11.48 7.85 -26.18
CA ILE A 129 -10.40 8.66 -26.77
C ILE A 129 -9.02 8.01 -26.66
N GLY A 130 -8.88 7.00 -25.80
CA GLY A 130 -7.64 6.27 -25.65
C GLY A 130 -7.78 4.96 -24.89
N ARG A 131 -6.93 4.00 -25.24
CA ARG A 131 -6.78 2.74 -24.48
C ARG A 131 -5.33 2.44 -24.23
N ARG A 132 -5.04 1.89 -23.05
CA ARG A 132 -3.70 1.44 -22.66
C ARG A 132 -3.82 0.10 -21.93
N PHE A 133 -2.87 -0.78 -22.20
CA PHE A 133 -2.81 -2.12 -21.63
C PHE A 133 -1.50 -2.29 -20.87
N LYS A 134 -1.54 -2.88 -19.66
CA LYS A 134 -0.34 -3.28 -18.93
C LYS A 134 -0.26 -4.77 -18.80
N LYS A 135 0.80 -5.36 -19.36
CA LYS A 135 1.21 -6.74 -19.13
C LYS A 135 2.52 -6.74 -18.36
N LEU A 136 2.70 -7.73 -17.49
CA LEU A 136 3.90 -7.90 -16.65
C LEU A 136 4.34 -9.38 -16.71
N PRO A 137 4.69 -9.91 -17.91
CA PRO A 137 4.96 -11.33 -18.10
C PRO A 137 6.15 -11.81 -17.27
N VAL A 138 7.24 -11.05 -17.21
CA VAL A 138 8.45 -11.41 -16.46
C VAL A 138 8.17 -11.52 -14.96
N GLU A 139 7.42 -10.56 -14.40
CA GLU A 139 7.02 -10.55 -13.00
C GLU A 139 6.04 -11.68 -12.70
N GLN A 140 5.09 -11.94 -13.60
CA GLN A 140 4.12 -13.04 -13.47
C GLN A 140 4.82 -14.40 -13.48
N ASP A 141 5.77 -14.62 -14.38
CA ASP A 141 6.59 -15.84 -14.43
C ASP A 141 7.45 -15.99 -13.17
N SER A 142 8.02 -14.90 -12.69
CA SER A 142 8.79 -14.88 -11.44
C SER A 142 7.92 -15.24 -10.23
N LEU A 143 6.69 -14.71 -10.16
CA LEU A 143 5.73 -15.06 -9.13
C LEU A 143 5.33 -16.53 -9.22
N GLU A 144 5.04 -17.03 -10.41
CA GLU A 144 4.65 -18.44 -10.60
C GLU A 144 5.77 -19.40 -10.23
N ARG A 145 7.02 -19.10 -10.61
CA ARG A 145 8.20 -19.87 -10.17
C ARG A 145 8.35 -19.87 -8.67
N ALA A 146 8.14 -18.73 -8.00
CA ALA A 146 8.18 -18.64 -6.54
C ALA A 146 7.08 -19.50 -5.88
N LEU A 147 5.86 -19.45 -6.42
CA LEU A 147 4.72 -20.24 -5.93
C LEU A 147 4.91 -21.75 -6.17
N ARG A 148 5.51 -22.16 -7.32
CA ARG A 148 5.88 -23.58 -7.57
C ARG A 148 6.88 -24.10 -6.54
N ARG A 149 7.90 -23.29 -6.18
CA ARG A 149 8.86 -23.65 -5.12
C ARG A 149 8.19 -23.86 -3.77
N ILE A 150 7.25 -23.00 -3.41
CA ILE A 150 6.47 -23.16 -2.17
C ILE A 150 5.67 -24.47 -2.20
N ARG A 151 4.95 -24.73 -3.28
CA ARG A 151 4.18 -25.98 -3.46
C ARG A 151 5.06 -27.21 -3.34
N LYS A 152 6.22 -27.22 -4.02
CA LYS A 152 7.19 -28.34 -3.94
C LYS A 152 7.72 -28.54 -2.51
N ALA A 153 8.05 -27.44 -1.80
CA ALA A 153 8.49 -27.57 -0.42
C ALA A 153 7.39 -28.11 0.50
N GLN A 154 6.14 -27.66 0.31
CA GLN A 154 4.99 -28.16 1.08
C GLN A 154 4.65 -29.63 0.76
N SER A 155 4.73 -30.06 -0.50
CA SER A 155 4.54 -31.48 -0.87
C SER A 155 5.62 -32.38 -0.30
N ASN A 156 6.83 -31.86 -0.08
CA ASN A 156 7.93 -32.53 0.60
C ASN A 156 7.85 -32.44 2.14
N GLY A 157 6.70 -32.09 2.70
CA GLY A 157 6.47 -32.06 4.15
C GLY A 157 6.89 -30.79 4.88
N ALA A 158 7.37 -29.75 4.19
CA ALA A 158 7.75 -28.51 4.85
C ALA A 158 6.53 -27.77 5.42
N LYS A 159 6.40 -27.74 6.75
CA LYS A 159 5.30 -27.03 7.46
C LYS A 159 5.43 -25.51 7.41
N ARG A 160 6.64 -24.97 7.31
CA ARG A 160 6.91 -23.53 7.31
C ARG A 160 7.95 -23.16 6.25
N THR A 161 7.61 -22.22 5.38
CA THR A 161 8.48 -21.75 4.29
C THR A 161 8.55 -20.22 4.24
N PRO A 162 8.95 -19.52 5.35
CA PRO A 162 8.85 -18.06 5.45
C PRO A 162 9.71 -17.33 4.41
N ARG A 163 10.92 -17.82 4.11
CA ARG A 163 11.81 -17.21 3.09
C ARG A 163 11.22 -17.28 1.69
N LEU A 164 10.59 -18.43 1.33
CA LEU A 164 9.96 -18.60 0.02
C LEU A 164 8.73 -17.68 -0.11
N TRP A 165 7.93 -17.59 0.95
CA TRP A 165 6.81 -16.66 1.02
C TRP A 165 7.23 -15.20 0.96
N ALA A 166 8.31 -14.80 1.63
CA ALA A 166 8.86 -13.45 1.57
C ALA A 166 9.19 -13.06 0.12
N ARG A 167 9.86 -13.97 -0.64
CA ARG A 167 10.15 -13.76 -2.06
C ARG A 167 8.89 -13.62 -2.91
N ALA A 168 7.94 -14.54 -2.77
CA ALA A 168 6.69 -14.51 -3.55
C ALA A 168 5.90 -13.22 -3.27
N ASN A 169 5.81 -12.82 -2.00
CA ASN A 169 5.16 -11.58 -1.59
C ASN A 169 5.87 -10.33 -2.13
N GLY A 170 7.20 -10.32 -2.18
CA GLY A 170 7.99 -9.23 -2.76
C GLY A 170 7.70 -9.04 -4.24
N VAL A 171 7.73 -10.12 -5.04
CA VAL A 171 7.39 -10.06 -6.47
C VAL A 171 5.94 -9.62 -6.68
N ASN A 172 5.03 -10.15 -5.88
CA ASN A 172 3.62 -9.79 -5.97
C ASN A 172 3.36 -8.32 -5.59
N GLN A 173 4.13 -7.77 -4.66
CA GLN A 173 4.10 -6.35 -4.33
C GLN A 173 4.64 -5.48 -5.48
N ASP A 174 5.71 -5.92 -6.14
CA ASP A 174 6.28 -5.21 -7.31
C ASP A 174 5.25 -5.13 -8.46
N ILE A 175 4.55 -6.24 -8.75
CA ILE A 175 3.44 -6.26 -9.71
C ILE A 175 2.38 -5.21 -9.34
N ALA A 176 1.98 -5.15 -8.07
CA ALA A 176 0.95 -4.23 -7.63
C ALA A 176 1.40 -2.76 -7.75
N VAL A 177 2.66 -2.46 -7.39
CA VAL A 177 3.25 -1.11 -7.51
C VAL A 177 3.35 -0.68 -8.98
N LYS A 178 3.87 -1.56 -9.85
CA LYS A 178 4.00 -1.29 -11.29
C LYS A 178 2.65 -1.04 -11.96
N THR A 179 1.64 -1.82 -11.57
CA THR A 179 0.26 -1.65 -12.05
C THR A 179 -0.32 -0.31 -11.61
N ALA A 180 -0.20 0.04 -10.33
CA ALA A 180 -0.72 1.30 -9.81
C ALA A 180 0.01 2.52 -10.40
N ASN A 181 1.33 2.43 -10.61
CA ASN A 181 2.10 3.48 -11.28
C ASN A 181 1.66 3.69 -12.73
N PHE A 182 1.40 2.60 -13.45
CA PHE A 182 0.92 2.68 -14.81
C PHE A 182 -0.46 3.35 -14.90
N ILE A 183 -1.41 2.96 -14.06
CA ILE A 183 -2.75 3.57 -14.03
C ILE A 183 -2.65 5.07 -13.72
N ALA A 184 -1.86 5.45 -12.70
CA ALA A 184 -1.64 6.87 -12.38
C ALA A 184 -0.93 7.63 -13.51
N GLY A 185 0.00 6.99 -14.21
CA GLY A 185 0.66 7.54 -15.38
C GLY A 185 -0.32 7.84 -16.52
N VAL A 186 -1.19 6.89 -16.85
CA VAL A 186 -2.24 7.07 -17.86
C VAL A 186 -3.20 8.19 -17.45
N ALA A 187 -3.61 8.22 -16.17
CA ALA A 187 -4.48 9.27 -15.67
C ALA A 187 -3.86 10.68 -15.82
N ASN A 188 -2.56 10.81 -15.61
CA ASN A 188 -1.84 12.07 -15.77
C ASN A 188 -1.59 12.41 -17.27
N GLU A 189 -1.25 11.41 -18.10
CA GLU A 189 -1.07 11.57 -19.54
C GLU A 189 -2.29 12.21 -20.19
N PHE A 190 -3.48 11.68 -19.87
CA PHE A 190 -4.74 12.16 -20.43
C PHE A 190 -5.41 13.26 -19.57
N LYS A 191 -4.79 13.69 -18.46
CA LYS A 191 -5.32 14.70 -17.53
C LYS A 191 -6.74 14.43 -17.06
N VAL A 192 -7.07 13.15 -16.79
CA VAL A 192 -8.42 12.74 -16.40
C VAL A 192 -8.86 13.35 -15.08
N ASP A 193 -10.16 13.46 -14.90
CA ASP A 193 -10.77 14.06 -13.71
C ASP A 193 -11.24 13.03 -12.70
N VAL A 194 -11.60 11.84 -13.19
CA VAL A 194 -12.11 10.73 -12.39
C VAL A 194 -11.53 9.41 -12.88
N ILE A 195 -11.10 8.57 -11.94
CA ILE A 195 -10.78 7.17 -12.22
C ILE A 195 -11.93 6.31 -11.69
N VAL A 196 -12.47 5.45 -12.55
CA VAL A 196 -13.52 4.48 -12.22
C VAL A 196 -12.93 3.08 -12.19
N MET A 197 -13.13 2.37 -11.10
CA MET A 197 -12.67 1.00 -10.92
C MET A 197 -13.81 0.11 -10.44
N GLU A 198 -13.75 -1.18 -10.79
CA GLU A 198 -14.69 -2.17 -10.29
C GLU A 198 -14.60 -2.31 -8.76
N HIS A 199 -15.74 -2.46 -8.08
CA HIS A 199 -15.76 -2.84 -6.67
C HIS A 199 -15.50 -4.33 -6.53
N LEU A 200 -14.28 -4.70 -6.18
CA LEU A 200 -13.88 -6.10 -6.05
C LEU A 200 -14.13 -6.60 -4.63
N ASP A 201 -15.25 -7.28 -4.42
CA ASP A 201 -15.44 -8.08 -3.22
C ASP A 201 -14.87 -9.49 -3.44
N LEU A 202 -13.65 -9.67 -2.94
CA LEU A 202 -12.94 -10.94 -3.00
C LEU A 202 -13.11 -11.76 -1.71
N ALA A 203 -14.11 -11.42 -0.89
CA ALA A 203 -14.47 -12.20 0.28
C ALA A 203 -15.01 -13.58 -0.14
N GLY A 204 -14.84 -14.57 0.74
CA GLY A 204 -15.35 -15.91 0.51
C GLY A 204 -14.31 -16.92 0.00
N ARG A 205 -14.76 -18.18 -0.08
CA ARG A 205 -13.91 -19.34 -0.41
C ARG A 205 -13.71 -19.46 -1.92
N LYS A 206 -12.50 -19.23 -2.39
CA LYS A 206 -12.14 -19.38 -3.79
C LYS A 206 -12.00 -20.85 -4.18
N ARG A 207 -12.58 -21.25 -5.30
CA ARG A 207 -12.59 -22.64 -5.80
C ARG A 207 -12.01 -22.70 -7.22
N GLY A 208 -11.71 -23.90 -7.71
CA GLY A 208 -11.24 -24.19 -9.07
C GLY A 208 -9.73 -24.00 -9.29
N SER A 209 -9.29 -24.23 -10.51
CA SER A 209 -7.88 -24.23 -10.94
C SER A 209 -7.17 -22.88 -10.73
N LYS A 210 -7.89 -21.78 -10.81
CA LYS A 210 -7.34 -20.42 -10.60
C LYS A 210 -7.34 -19.98 -9.13
N ARG A 211 -7.76 -20.84 -8.18
CA ARG A 211 -7.87 -20.54 -6.75
C ARG A 211 -6.63 -19.85 -6.18
N GLN A 212 -5.46 -20.40 -6.46
CA GLN A 212 -4.20 -19.89 -5.92
C GLN A 212 -3.87 -18.51 -6.50
N ARG A 213 -4.04 -18.31 -7.80
CA ARG A 213 -3.82 -17.01 -8.46
C ARG A 213 -4.75 -15.94 -7.89
N LEU A 214 -6.04 -16.26 -7.74
CA LEU A 214 -7.02 -15.35 -7.12
C LEU A 214 -6.72 -15.03 -5.66
N HIS A 215 -6.22 -16.03 -4.89
CA HIS A 215 -5.86 -15.81 -3.48
C HIS A 215 -4.67 -14.86 -3.32
N HIS A 216 -3.73 -14.90 -4.26
CA HIS A 216 -2.56 -14.02 -4.25
C HIS A 216 -2.78 -12.71 -5.00
N TRP A 217 -3.87 -12.57 -5.73
CA TRP A 217 -4.16 -11.36 -6.47
C TRP A 217 -4.37 -10.15 -5.54
N ARG A 218 -3.54 -9.14 -5.70
CA ARG A 218 -3.50 -7.96 -4.84
C ARG A 218 -4.34 -6.79 -5.36
N ALA A 219 -5.49 -7.06 -5.98
CA ALA A 219 -6.36 -6.04 -6.54
C ALA A 219 -6.69 -4.90 -5.56
N LYS A 220 -7.09 -5.24 -4.32
CA LYS A 220 -7.35 -4.22 -3.28
C LYS A 220 -6.12 -3.38 -2.93
N SER A 221 -4.91 -3.96 -3.01
CA SER A 221 -3.66 -3.21 -2.80
C SER A 221 -3.39 -2.25 -3.95
N VAL A 222 -3.61 -2.69 -5.20
CA VAL A 222 -3.53 -1.83 -6.38
C VAL A 222 -4.51 -0.67 -6.26
N GLN A 223 -5.78 -0.95 -5.95
CA GLN A 223 -6.81 0.08 -5.79
C GLN A 223 -6.44 1.14 -4.75
N LYS A 224 -5.96 0.72 -3.57
CA LYS A 224 -5.48 1.66 -2.53
C LYS A 224 -4.31 2.52 -2.99
N MET A 225 -3.36 1.93 -3.71
CA MET A 225 -2.22 2.68 -4.23
C MET A 225 -2.62 3.66 -5.33
N VAL A 226 -3.55 3.26 -6.22
CA VAL A 226 -4.10 4.14 -7.26
C VAL A 226 -4.85 5.31 -6.60
N GLU A 227 -5.70 5.03 -5.61
CA GLU A 227 -6.44 6.04 -4.87
C GLU A 227 -5.51 7.08 -4.23
N HIS A 228 -4.48 6.64 -3.53
CA HIS A 228 -3.49 7.53 -2.93
C HIS A 228 -2.78 8.40 -3.98
N LYS A 229 -2.38 7.81 -5.12
CA LYS A 229 -1.70 8.55 -6.20
C LYS A 229 -2.63 9.52 -6.92
N ALA A 230 -3.86 9.09 -7.20
CA ALA A 230 -4.88 9.90 -7.85
C ALA A 230 -5.25 11.12 -7.00
N HIS A 231 -5.50 10.92 -5.70
CA HIS A 231 -5.81 12.01 -4.77
C HIS A 231 -4.68 13.05 -4.72
N ARG A 232 -3.42 12.63 -4.72
CA ARG A 232 -2.28 13.59 -4.78
C ARG A 232 -2.26 14.46 -6.04
N CYS A 233 -2.87 13.99 -7.13
CA CYS A 233 -3.04 14.74 -8.37
C CYS A 233 -4.40 15.47 -8.45
N GLY A 234 -5.18 15.48 -7.38
CA GLY A 234 -6.51 16.07 -7.36
C GLY A 234 -7.58 15.26 -8.11
N ILE A 235 -7.27 14.03 -8.54
CA ILE A 235 -8.17 13.17 -9.32
C ILE A 235 -9.09 12.39 -8.38
N ARG A 236 -10.39 12.37 -8.67
CA ARG A 236 -11.38 11.63 -7.90
C ARG A 236 -11.38 10.14 -8.26
N ILE A 237 -11.76 9.31 -7.28
CA ILE A 237 -11.98 7.88 -7.49
C ILE A 237 -13.45 7.53 -7.31
N ARG A 238 -13.97 6.68 -8.19
CA ARG A 238 -15.28 6.04 -8.06
C ARG A 238 -15.13 4.54 -8.20
N ARG A 239 -15.96 3.81 -7.46
CA ARG A 239 -16.05 2.35 -7.56
C ARG A 239 -17.45 1.99 -8.00
N VAL A 240 -17.54 1.11 -8.98
CA VAL A 240 -18.80 0.62 -9.55
C VAL A 240 -18.89 -0.89 -9.32
N CYS A 241 -20.13 -1.38 -9.11
CA CYS A 241 -20.43 -2.81 -8.97
C CYS A 241 -20.72 -3.40 -10.33
#